data_b51693e37e055f261139d14e34dd3444
#
_entry.id   b51693e37e055f261139d14e34dd3444
#
_cell.length_a   1.000
_cell.length_b   1.000
_cell.length_c   1.000
_cell.angle_alpha   90.00
_cell.angle_beta   90.00
_cell.angle_gamma   90.00
#
_symmetry.space_group_name_H-M   'P 1'
#
loop_
_entity.id
_entity.type
_entity.pdbx_description
1 polymer ?
#
loop_
_entity_poly.entity_id
_entity_poly.type
_entity_poly.pdbx_seq_one_letter_code
_entity_poly.pdbx_strand_id
1 'polypeptide(L)'
;MKAVKYQSSKKLVTMALIQISNQSTKSLSKKATIRFTQSICPDCNMILDAEVFERDDQVFMSKVCPTHGECEELYFGSYDMYKKFSTYWVDGKGAHAPNVMMEDKCSCPNNCGLCTNHLSHSGLANIIVTNRCDLTCWYCFFYVKKGLEGAYMYEPTQDQVRAMMKTLRAERPIPGNSMQITGGEPMLREDITDLIKIMKEEHVDHIQMNTNGIRHALDPEAGRDVRMAGCNNLYLSFDGVTARTNPKNHWEIPYALDTCRKIGTTVVFVPTVIKSINDHELGGIIRYAQKNMDVVHAVNFQPVSLTGRMGKTEREKYRITIPDCIQRIEEQTQGQITVDDWYPVPSCMPLTNVIEAFSSKPKYELSIHFACGAGTYIFEDADTKKFVPMTRFCDLQGMLELFEDKSEQIRSGANKYFTMLEVVRKLKGFIDKDKQPAGLDLAKMFSTILMKRSFDSMGSFHVKGMFLGMMHFQDKYNEDLERLQRCDIHYVTPDLRIIPFCAFNVIPEWYRDRIQKKYSITVEEWEEREGEKLEDGLYRGLMRRGAGDDLAAGCAKSQMFHEASQATT
;
A
#
# COMPACT_ATOMS: atom_id res chain seq x y z
N MET A 1 -20.72 41.36 5.84
CA MET A 1 -20.06 40.14 5.43
C MET A 1 -18.72 40.10 6.15
N LYS A 2 -18.62 39.31 7.20
CA LYS A 2 -17.42 39.25 8.06
C LYS A 2 -16.59 38.04 7.63
N ALA A 3 -15.34 38.29 7.24
CA ALA A 3 -14.35 37.25 6.92
C ALA A 3 -14.02 36.48 8.19
N VAL A 4 -14.17 35.16 8.14
CA VAL A 4 -13.72 34.25 9.19
C VAL A 4 -12.23 33.96 8.94
N LYS A 5 -11.39 34.46 9.82
CA LYS A 5 -9.95 34.10 9.86
C LYS A 5 -9.82 32.67 10.35
N TYR A 6 -9.31 31.81 9.50
CA TYR A 6 -8.83 30.49 9.90
C TYR A 6 -7.47 30.66 10.60
N GLN A 7 -7.47 30.56 11.91
CA GLN A 7 -6.23 30.46 12.67
C GLN A 7 -5.81 28.99 12.77
N SER A 8 -4.64 28.68 12.21
CA SER A 8 -3.98 27.40 12.43
C SER A 8 -3.60 27.30 13.92
N SER A 9 -4.34 26.52 14.67
CA SER A 9 -3.99 26.24 16.07
C SER A 9 -2.88 25.20 16.14
N LYS A 10 -1.64 25.67 16.30
CA LYS A 10 -0.58 24.83 16.90
C LYS A 10 -1.03 24.49 18.32
N LYS A 11 -1.63 23.32 18.53
CA LYS A 11 -1.84 22.77 19.86
C LYS A 11 -0.50 22.28 20.38
N LEU A 12 0.12 23.06 21.26
CA LEU A 12 1.14 22.59 22.18
C LEU A 12 0.55 21.45 23.02
N VAL A 13 1.10 20.26 22.87
CA VAL A 13 0.82 19.15 23.79
C VAL A 13 1.55 19.46 25.10
N THR A 14 0.79 19.86 26.11
CA THR A 14 1.31 20.06 27.47
C THR A 14 1.47 18.68 28.12
N MET A 15 2.70 18.28 28.39
CA MET A 15 3.00 17.10 29.21
C MET A 15 2.58 17.37 30.67
N ALA A 16 1.62 16.62 31.16
CA ALA A 16 1.33 16.53 32.58
C ALA A 16 2.03 15.28 33.17
N LEU A 17 3.03 15.49 34.00
CA LEU A 17 3.68 14.45 34.82
C LEU A 17 2.80 14.14 36.04
N ILE A 18 2.32 12.90 36.15
CA ILE A 18 1.79 12.38 37.41
C ILE A 18 2.76 11.31 37.94
N GLN A 19 3.38 11.58 39.09
CA GLN A 19 4.12 10.60 39.87
C GLN A 19 3.14 9.74 40.67
N ILE A 20 3.23 8.43 40.54
CA ILE A 20 2.69 7.47 41.54
C ILE A 20 3.84 6.54 41.98
N SER A 21 3.93 6.35 43.29
CA SER A 21 4.99 5.74 44.03
C SER A 21 5.10 4.21 43.94
N ASN A 22 6.34 3.77 44.10
CA ASN A 22 6.89 2.41 44.22
C ASN A 22 6.09 1.39 45.03
N GLN A 23 5.98 0.16 44.49
CA GLN A 23 6.45 -1.05 45.21
C GLN A 23 6.47 -2.27 44.26
N SER A 24 7.54 -3.05 44.42
CA SER A 24 7.77 -4.40 43.87
C SER A 24 8.71 -4.52 42.70
N THR A 25 9.91 -4.99 43.00
CA THR A 25 11.06 -5.21 42.16
C THR A 25 10.90 -6.44 41.24
N LYS A 26 10.45 -6.20 40.04
CA LYS A 26 10.98 -6.70 38.76
C LYS A 26 11.24 -5.43 37.96
N SER A 27 12.37 -5.31 37.30
CA SER A 27 12.65 -4.18 36.40
C SER A 27 11.57 -4.09 35.35
N LEU A 28 10.44 -3.49 35.67
CA LEU A 28 9.40 -3.11 34.73
C LEU A 28 9.98 -1.94 33.93
N SER A 29 10.29 -2.16 32.68
CA SER A 29 10.56 -1.10 31.73
C SER A 29 9.49 -0.03 31.86
N LYS A 30 9.91 1.22 31.93
CA LYS A 30 9.05 2.35 32.29
C LYS A 30 8.11 2.64 31.12
N LYS A 31 6.83 2.29 31.25
CA LYS A 31 5.79 2.66 30.29
C LYS A 31 5.66 4.19 30.23
N ALA A 32 5.79 4.78 29.02
CA ALA A 32 5.60 6.20 28.79
C ALA A 32 4.45 6.42 27.79
N THR A 33 3.33 6.99 28.26
CA THR A 33 2.16 7.31 27.43
C THR A 33 2.53 8.32 26.35
N ILE A 34 2.21 8.02 25.10
CA ILE A 34 2.41 8.91 23.94
C ILE A 34 1.11 9.66 23.64
N ARG A 35 0.00 8.92 23.48
CA ARG A 35 -1.32 9.49 23.18
C ARG A 35 -2.45 8.51 23.51
N PHE A 36 -3.66 9.02 23.51
CA PHE A 36 -4.88 8.21 23.55
C PHE A 36 -5.56 8.24 22.18
N THR A 37 -6.25 7.17 21.85
CA THR A 37 -7.05 7.00 20.63
C THR A 37 -8.24 6.09 20.91
N GLN A 38 -9.03 5.80 19.89
CA GLN A 38 -10.04 4.77 19.92
C GLN A 38 -9.63 3.56 19.08
N SER A 39 -10.05 2.40 19.54
CA SER A 39 -9.79 1.10 18.92
C SER A 39 -11.01 0.20 19.02
N ILE A 40 -10.88 -1.06 18.61
CA ILE A 40 -11.92 -2.07 18.76
C ILE A 40 -11.42 -3.26 19.58
N CYS A 41 -12.33 -3.92 20.27
CA CYS A 41 -12.07 -5.23 20.86
C CYS A 41 -11.85 -6.28 19.75
N PRO A 42 -10.76 -7.05 19.76
CA PRO A 42 -10.51 -8.05 18.73
C PRO A 42 -11.54 -9.19 18.70
N ASP A 43 -12.27 -9.39 19.79
CA ASP A 43 -13.22 -10.49 19.94
C ASP A 43 -14.68 -10.10 19.63
N CYS A 44 -15.14 -8.92 20.09
CA CYS A 44 -16.54 -8.49 19.92
C CYS A 44 -16.71 -7.20 19.11
N ASN A 45 -15.64 -6.61 18.60
CA ASN A 45 -15.64 -5.35 17.84
C ASN A 45 -16.22 -4.13 18.59
N MET A 46 -16.38 -4.21 19.94
CA MET A 46 -16.77 -3.06 20.75
C MET A 46 -15.72 -1.96 20.61
N ILE A 47 -16.16 -0.72 20.44
CA ILE A 47 -15.28 0.46 20.43
C ILE A 47 -14.76 0.68 21.85
N LEU A 48 -13.46 0.84 21.99
CA LEU A 48 -12.73 0.98 23.24
C LEU A 48 -11.79 2.19 23.17
N ASP A 49 -11.64 2.88 24.29
CA ASP A 49 -10.51 3.78 24.44
C ASP A 49 -9.22 2.97 24.51
N ALA A 50 -8.17 3.47 23.86
CA ALA A 50 -6.90 2.82 23.74
C ALA A 50 -5.76 3.79 24.08
N GLU A 51 -4.74 3.29 24.74
CA GLU A 51 -3.52 4.03 25.06
C GLU A 51 -2.39 3.55 24.15
N VAL A 52 -1.75 4.49 23.48
CA VAL A 52 -0.51 4.27 22.73
C VAL A 52 0.65 4.76 23.59
N PHE A 53 1.63 3.89 23.84
CA PHE A 53 2.72 4.16 24.77
C PHE A 53 4.05 3.56 24.29
N GLU A 54 5.14 4.15 24.76
CA GLU A 54 6.50 3.65 24.56
C GLU A 54 6.87 2.68 25.69
N ARG A 55 7.55 1.61 25.32
CA ARG A 55 8.26 0.71 26.22
C ARG A 55 9.40 0.03 25.46
N ASP A 56 10.64 0.14 26.00
CA ASP A 56 11.85 -0.48 25.45
C ASP A 56 12.13 -0.10 23.98
N ASP A 57 12.03 1.19 23.64
CA ASP A 57 12.15 1.75 22.29
C ASP A 57 11.13 1.20 21.28
N GLN A 58 10.06 0.61 21.75
CA GLN A 58 8.95 0.16 20.92
C GLN A 58 7.66 0.88 21.30
N VAL A 59 6.71 0.95 20.37
CA VAL A 59 5.40 1.54 20.60
C VAL A 59 4.34 0.45 20.66
N PHE A 60 3.59 0.45 21.74
CA PHE A 60 2.51 -0.49 22.00
C PHE A 60 1.15 0.21 22.03
N MET A 61 0.11 -0.55 21.83
CA MET A 61 -1.28 -0.13 22.08
C MET A 61 -1.90 -1.06 23.10
N SER A 62 -2.51 -0.49 24.15
CA SER A 62 -3.32 -1.27 25.11
C SER A 62 -4.75 -0.74 25.17
N LYS A 63 -5.69 -1.67 25.39
CA LYS A 63 -7.12 -1.41 25.49
C LYS A 63 -7.78 -2.45 26.40
N VAL A 64 -8.85 -2.08 27.08
CA VAL A 64 -9.57 -2.97 28.03
C VAL A 64 -11.02 -3.13 27.61
N CYS A 65 -11.39 -4.34 27.25
CA CYS A 65 -12.78 -4.68 26.98
C CYS A 65 -13.47 -5.15 28.27
N PRO A 66 -14.66 -4.62 28.62
CA PRO A 66 -15.38 -5.06 29.81
C PRO A 66 -15.69 -6.56 29.85
N THR A 67 -15.84 -7.17 28.66
CA THR A 67 -16.20 -8.60 28.50
C THR A 67 -14.98 -9.50 28.30
N HIS A 68 -13.94 -9.02 27.56
CA HIS A 68 -12.83 -9.88 27.12
C HIS A 68 -11.50 -9.54 27.79
N GLY A 69 -11.49 -8.52 28.68
CA GLY A 69 -10.29 -8.12 29.44
C GLY A 69 -9.32 -7.26 28.64
N GLU A 70 -8.07 -7.22 29.10
CA GLU A 70 -7.00 -6.41 28.53
C GLU A 70 -6.44 -7.05 27.26
N CYS A 71 -6.14 -6.19 26.29
CA CYS A 71 -5.42 -6.54 25.07
C CYS A 71 -4.30 -5.53 24.86
N GLU A 72 -3.07 -6.00 24.82
CA GLU A 72 -1.89 -5.22 24.49
C GLU A 72 -1.24 -5.78 23.22
N GLU A 73 -0.80 -4.90 22.32
CA GLU A 73 -0.20 -5.31 21.07
C GLU A 73 0.91 -4.36 20.62
N LEU A 74 1.93 -4.91 19.93
CA LEU A 74 2.95 -4.11 19.26
C LEU A 74 2.31 -3.28 18.15
N TYR A 75 2.43 -1.95 18.26
CA TYR A 75 1.87 -1.00 17.32
C TYR A 75 2.91 -0.55 16.27
N PHE A 76 4.17 -0.28 16.73
CA PHE A 76 5.26 0.17 15.87
C PHE A 76 6.62 -0.21 16.47
N GLY A 77 7.49 -0.85 15.73
CA GLY A 77 8.69 -1.53 16.24
C GLY A 77 9.85 -0.64 16.66
N SER A 78 9.79 0.70 16.45
CA SER A 78 10.79 1.65 16.92
C SER A 78 10.16 2.96 17.33
N TYR A 79 10.40 3.39 18.55
CA TYR A 79 9.90 4.67 19.05
C TYR A 79 10.60 5.87 18.42
N ASP A 80 11.91 5.77 18.15
CA ASP A 80 12.63 6.83 17.47
C ASP A 80 12.11 7.07 16.06
N MET A 81 11.85 6.01 15.31
CA MET A 81 11.23 6.13 13.98
C MET A 81 9.79 6.64 14.08
N TYR A 82 9.02 6.22 15.09
CA TYR A 82 7.67 6.72 15.34
C TYR A 82 7.67 8.24 15.56
N LYS A 83 8.59 8.76 16.39
CA LYS A 83 8.78 10.21 16.61
C LYS A 83 9.13 10.94 15.32
N LYS A 84 10.11 10.42 14.56
CA LYS A 84 10.51 10.98 13.25
C LYS A 84 9.30 11.05 12.30
N PHE A 85 8.57 9.96 12.18
CA PHE A 85 7.44 9.88 11.25
C PHE A 85 6.25 10.72 11.68
N SER A 86 6.00 10.84 12.99
CA SER A 86 4.90 11.65 13.53
C SER A 86 5.03 13.15 13.25
N THR A 87 6.23 13.65 12.94
CA THR A 87 6.42 15.05 12.53
C THR A 87 5.73 15.39 11.21
N TYR A 88 5.42 14.36 10.39
CA TYR A 88 4.69 14.47 9.12
C TYR A 88 3.18 14.23 9.26
N TRP A 89 2.65 14.27 10.47
CA TRP A 89 1.21 14.15 10.69
C TRP A 89 0.46 15.27 10.00
N VAL A 90 -0.47 14.93 9.14
CA VAL A 90 -1.28 15.87 8.38
C VAL A 90 -2.71 15.35 8.22
N ASP A 91 -3.68 16.25 8.23
CA ASP A 91 -5.05 15.95 7.84
C ASP A 91 -5.23 16.33 6.37
N GLY A 92 -5.86 15.47 5.60
CA GLY A 92 -6.29 15.78 4.24
C GLY A 92 -7.56 16.62 4.23
N LYS A 93 -8.05 16.95 3.03
CA LYS A 93 -9.26 17.75 2.84
C LYS A 93 -10.56 16.96 2.97
N GLY A 94 -10.45 15.63 3.16
CA GLY A 94 -11.59 14.75 3.15
C GLY A 94 -12.29 14.65 1.79
N ALA A 95 -13.49 14.08 1.76
CA ALA A 95 -14.31 13.95 0.58
C ALA A 95 -15.68 14.64 0.77
N HIS A 96 -16.16 15.31 -0.28
CA HIS A 96 -17.42 16.02 -0.33
C HIS A 96 -18.16 15.64 -1.61
N ALA A 97 -18.92 14.56 -1.59
CA ALA A 97 -19.62 14.07 -2.78
C ALA A 97 -21.02 13.59 -2.44
N PRO A 98 -21.91 13.38 -3.43
CA PRO A 98 -23.25 12.84 -3.18
C PRO A 98 -23.25 11.46 -2.51
N ASN A 99 -22.16 10.70 -2.65
CA ASN A 99 -21.96 9.40 -2.02
C ASN A 99 -21.33 9.47 -0.61
N VAL A 100 -21.00 10.66 -0.11
CA VAL A 100 -20.46 10.84 1.25
C VAL A 100 -21.60 10.86 2.25
N MET A 101 -21.48 10.07 3.31
CA MET A 101 -22.46 10.01 4.37
C MET A 101 -22.49 11.28 5.22
N MET A 102 -23.67 11.75 5.56
CA MET A 102 -23.84 12.88 6.47
C MET A 102 -23.41 12.52 7.89
N GLU A 103 -23.01 13.53 8.66
CA GLU A 103 -22.46 13.36 10.02
C GLU A 103 -23.37 12.56 10.96
N ASP A 104 -24.68 12.79 10.91
CA ASP A 104 -25.69 12.08 11.71
C ASP A 104 -25.80 10.58 11.40
N LYS A 105 -25.22 10.14 10.28
CA LYS A 105 -25.15 8.75 9.84
C LYS A 105 -23.78 8.11 10.06
N CYS A 106 -22.78 8.90 10.45
CA CYS A 106 -21.42 8.45 10.66
C CYS A 106 -21.26 7.88 12.06
N SER A 107 -20.83 6.64 12.15
CA SER A 107 -20.53 5.94 13.41
C SER A 107 -19.31 5.06 13.21
N CYS A 108 -18.13 5.70 13.08
CA CYS A 108 -16.87 5.00 12.85
C CYS A 108 -16.55 4.02 13.99
N PRO A 109 -16.22 2.75 13.70
CA PRO A 109 -16.16 2.09 12.39
C PRO A 109 -17.46 1.36 11.98
N ASN A 110 -18.58 1.51 12.71
CA ASN A 110 -19.79 0.69 12.58
C ASN A 110 -20.54 0.90 11.26
N ASN A 111 -20.46 2.08 10.67
CA ASN A 111 -21.22 2.44 9.48
C ASN A 111 -20.29 3.08 8.44
N CYS A 112 -19.20 2.38 8.14
CA CYS A 112 -18.17 2.87 7.21
C CYS A 112 -18.68 2.99 5.78
N GLY A 113 -18.24 4.01 5.20
CA GLY A 113 -18.33 4.57 3.89
C GLY A 113 -17.56 5.88 3.95
N LEU A 114 -17.34 6.61 2.85
CA LEU A 114 -16.84 7.98 2.99
C LEU A 114 -17.87 8.81 3.75
N CYS A 115 -17.41 9.55 4.74
CA CYS A 115 -18.27 10.36 5.60
C CYS A 115 -17.56 11.66 6.01
N THR A 116 -18.28 12.56 6.66
CA THR A 116 -17.75 13.85 7.10
C THR A 116 -16.64 13.75 8.16
N ASN A 117 -16.52 12.58 8.82
CA ASN A 117 -15.42 12.29 9.75
C ASN A 117 -14.19 11.70 9.05
N HIS A 118 -14.27 11.39 7.75
CA HIS A 118 -13.16 10.85 6.98
C HIS A 118 -12.30 11.97 6.44
N LEU A 119 -11.00 11.94 6.73
CA LEU A 119 -10.06 13.04 6.51
C LEU A 119 -9.26 12.93 5.20
N SER A 120 -9.49 11.88 4.42
CA SER A 120 -8.83 11.64 3.14
C SER A 120 -9.84 11.35 2.04
N HIS A 121 -9.45 11.56 0.78
CA HIS A 121 -10.19 11.08 -0.39
C HIS A 121 -9.58 9.77 -0.90
N SER A 122 -10.20 9.14 -1.92
CA SER A 122 -9.63 7.93 -2.52
C SER A 122 -8.38 8.23 -3.35
N GLY A 123 -7.19 8.00 -2.78
CA GLY A 123 -5.92 8.00 -3.49
C GLY A 123 -5.77 6.76 -4.38
N LEU A 124 -6.18 5.60 -3.86
CA LEU A 124 -6.27 4.34 -4.58
C LEU A 124 -7.56 3.62 -4.21
N ALA A 125 -8.43 3.39 -5.20
CA ALA A 125 -9.59 2.55 -5.01
C ALA A 125 -9.29 1.08 -5.34
N ASN A 126 -9.95 0.16 -4.67
CA ASN A 126 -9.88 -1.28 -4.91
C ASN A 126 -11.24 -1.80 -5.32
N ILE A 127 -11.25 -2.75 -6.26
CA ILE A 127 -12.43 -3.51 -6.62
C ILE A 127 -12.13 -5.01 -6.53
N ILE A 128 -12.98 -5.75 -5.83
CA ILE A 128 -12.95 -7.20 -5.84
C ILE A 128 -13.79 -7.68 -7.03
N VAL A 129 -13.14 -8.28 -8.02
CA VAL A 129 -13.82 -8.75 -9.24
C VAL A 129 -14.22 -10.22 -9.15
N THR A 130 -13.56 -10.99 -8.28
CA THR A 130 -13.90 -12.38 -7.98
C THR A 130 -13.36 -12.77 -6.61
N ASN A 131 -14.00 -13.69 -5.93
CA ASN A 131 -13.44 -14.34 -4.75
C ASN A 131 -12.81 -15.71 -5.06
N ARG A 132 -12.82 -16.16 -6.35
CA ARG A 132 -12.07 -17.34 -6.80
C ARG A 132 -10.57 -17.09 -6.79
N CYS A 133 -9.81 -18.11 -6.43
CA CYS A 133 -8.36 -18.11 -6.54
C CYS A 133 -7.88 -19.52 -6.83
N ASP A 134 -6.92 -19.64 -7.72
CA ASP A 134 -6.20 -20.88 -8.03
C ASP A 134 -5.18 -21.27 -6.97
N LEU A 135 -4.92 -20.40 -5.97
CA LEU A 135 -4.02 -20.64 -4.84
C LEU A 135 -4.78 -20.72 -3.50
N THR A 136 -4.10 -21.28 -2.49
CA THR A 136 -4.62 -21.44 -1.12
C THR A 136 -3.66 -20.89 -0.06
N CYS A 137 -3.15 -19.67 -0.26
CA CYS A 137 -2.18 -19.05 0.65
C CYS A 137 -2.74 -18.98 2.08
N TRP A 138 -1.96 -19.48 3.06
CA TRP A 138 -2.38 -19.60 4.45
C TRP A 138 -2.55 -18.26 5.19
N TYR A 139 -1.87 -17.21 4.73
CA TYR A 139 -1.92 -15.86 5.28
C TYR A 139 -2.93 -14.94 4.56
N CYS A 140 -3.66 -15.46 3.55
CA CYS A 140 -4.55 -14.66 2.73
C CYS A 140 -5.76 -14.16 3.52
N PHE A 141 -6.07 -12.87 3.42
CA PHE A 141 -7.28 -12.31 4.01
C PHE A 141 -8.51 -12.37 3.07
N PHE A 142 -8.31 -12.63 1.77
CA PHE A 142 -9.36 -12.92 0.79
C PHE A 142 -9.51 -14.43 0.58
N TYR A 143 -9.88 -15.19 1.57
CA TYR A 143 -10.05 -16.61 1.31
C TYR A 143 -11.49 -16.95 0.93
N VAL A 144 -11.63 -17.75 -0.11
CA VAL A 144 -12.87 -18.45 -0.40
C VAL A 144 -13.03 -19.54 0.66
N LYS A 145 -14.16 -19.58 1.33
CA LYS A 145 -14.49 -20.63 2.30
C LYS A 145 -14.85 -21.93 1.56
N LYS A 146 -13.92 -22.49 0.80
CA LYS A 146 -14.11 -23.76 0.07
C LYS A 146 -14.48 -24.87 1.07
N GLY A 147 -15.56 -25.59 0.77
CA GLY A 147 -16.00 -26.73 1.59
C GLY A 147 -16.61 -26.37 2.96
N LEU A 148 -16.87 -25.10 3.25
CA LEU A 148 -17.60 -24.68 4.44
C LEU A 148 -19.08 -24.43 4.11
N GLU A 149 -19.95 -24.78 5.03
CA GLU A 149 -21.38 -24.48 4.92
C GLU A 149 -21.61 -22.99 4.67
N GLY A 150 -22.40 -22.66 3.63
CA GLY A 150 -22.67 -21.28 3.22
C GLY A 150 -21.55 -20.61 2.42
N ALA A 151 -20.65 -21.37 1.78
CA ALA A 151 -19.72 -20.84 0.79
C ALA A 151 -20.48 -20.18 -0.37
N TYR A 152 -19.94 -19.10 -0.91
CA TYR A 152 -20.55 -18.33 -1.99
C TYR A 152 -19.53 -17.92 -3.04
N MET A 153 -20.01 -17.70 -4.26
CA MET A 153 -19.25 -17.20 -5.38
C MET A 153 -19.65 -15.76 -5.65
N TYR A 154 -18.69 -14.85 -5.43
CA TYR A 154 -18.87 -13.41 -5.64
C TYR A 154 -18.11 -12.97 -6.89
N GLU A 155 -18.87 -12.55 -7.88
CA GLU A 155 -18.37 -11.94 -9.12
C GLU A 155 -19.35 -10.85 -9.55
N PRO A 156 -19.02 -9.56 -9.33
CA PRO A 156 -19.91 -8.48 -9.70
C PRO A 156 -20.11 -8.43 -11.21
N THR A 157 -21.34 -8.16 -11.65
CA THR A 157 -21.67 -8.01 -13.06
C THR A 157 -21.04 -6.77 -13.67
N GLN A 158 -20.96 -6.70 -14.99
CA GLN A 158 -20.45 -5.53 -15.71
C GLN A 158 -21.23 -4.26 -15.36
N ASP A 159 -22.55 -4.33 -15.21
CA ASP A 159 -23.38 -3.20 -14.80
C ASP A 159 -23.07 -2.74 -13.36
N GLN A 160 -22.84 -3.68 -12.44
CA GLN A 160 -22.41 -3.36 -11.08
C GLN A 160 -21.04 -2.70 -11.08
N VAL A 161 -20.08 -3.20 -11.86
CA VAL A 161 -18.76 -2.58 -12.02
C VAL A 161 -18.89 -1.16 -12.56
N ARG A 162 -19.71 -0.93 -13.59
CA ARG A 162 -19.98 0.41 -14.14
C ARG A 162 -20.57 1.35 -13.08
N ALA A 163 -21.54 0.89 -12.30
CA ALA A 163 -22.15 1.67 -11.23
C ALA A 163 -21.13 2.02 -10.13
N MET A 164 -20.27 1.08 -9.75
CA MET A 164 -19.17 1.31 -8.80
C MET A 164 -18.19 2.36 -9.33
N MET A 165 -17.80 2.33 -10.61
CA MET A 165 -16.91 3.33 -11.20
C MET A 165 -17.54 4.71 -11.19
N LYS A 166 -18.82 4.84 -11.55
CA LYS A 166 -19.55 6.12 -11.45
C LYS A 166 -19.56 6.67 -10.02
N THR A 167 -19.74 5.81 -9.03
CA THR A 167 -19.69 6.20 -7.62
C THR A 167 -18.31 6.75 -7.25
N LEU A 168 -17.24 6.06 -7.63
CA LEU A 168 -15.86 6.51 -7.40
C LEU A 168 -15.59 7.87 -8.09
N ARG A 169 -16.02 8.01 -9.33
CA ARG A 169 -15.83 9.25 -10.11
C ARG A 169 -16.66 10.42 -9.62
N ALA A 170 -17.68 10.16 -8.78
CA ALA A 170 -18.50 11.20 -8.16
C ALA A 170 -17.81 11.86 -6.95
N GLU A 171 -16.73 11.33 -6.40
CA GLU A 171 -15.99 11.95 -5.30
C GLU A 171 -15.55 13.39 -5.61
N ARG A 172 -15.56 14.24 -4.60
CA ARG A 172 -15.10 15.64 -4.66
C ARG A 172 -14.32 15.98 -3.37
N PRO A 173 -13.34 16.88 -3.39
CA PRO A 173 -12.94 17.76 -4.51
C PRO A 173 -12.16 17.04 -5.64
N ILE A 174 -11.68 15.83 -5.40
CA ILE A 174 -10.87 15.05 -6.34
C ILE A 174 -11.64 13.78 -6.70
N PRO A 175 -12.07 13.62 -7.97
CA PRO A 175 -12.68 12.38 -8.41
C PRO A 175 -11.66 11.22 -8.34
N GLY A 176 -12.02 10.09 -7.72
CA GLY A 176 -11.16 8.91 -7.72
C GLY A 176 -10.92 8.42 -9.16
N ASN A 177 -9.66 8.29 -9.59
CA ASN A 177 -9.31 7.87 -10.96
C ASN A 177 -8.21 6.81 -11.00
N SER A 178 -7.86 6.25 -9.86
CA SER A 178 -6.89 5.17 -9.73
C SER A 178 -7.56 3.94 -9.13
N MET A 179 -7.48 2.81 -9.83
CA MET A 179 -8.16 1.57 -9.46
C MET A 179 -7.17 0.41 -9.38
N GLN A 180 -7.26 -0.35 -8.31
CA GLN A 180 -6.62 -1.64 -8.17
C GLN A 180 -7.65 -2.76 -8.31
N ILE A 181 -7.52 -3.55 -9.35
CA ILE A 181 -8.29 -4.78 -9.53
C ILE A 181 -7.71 -5.84 -8.60
N THR A 182 -8.54 -6.40 -7.74
CA THR A 182 -8.13 -7.40 -6.75
C THR A 182 -9.24 -8.46 -6.56
N GLY A 183 -9.03 -9.34 -5.60
CA GLY A 183 -9.97 -10.39 -5.23
C GLY A 183 -9.25 -11.64 -4.78
N GLY A 184 -9.68 -12.79 -5.26
CA GLY A 184 -8.88 -14.02 -5.29
C GLY A 184 -7.76 -13.85 -6.32
N GLU A 185 -7.96 -14.41 -7.53
CA GLU A 185 -7.09 -14.14 -8.68
C GLU A 185 -7.94 -13.52 -9.81
N PRO A 186 -7.75 -12.24 -10.14
CA PRO A 186 -8.55 -11.56 -11.17
C PRO A 186 -8.47 -12.20 -12.54
N MET A 187 -7.33 -12.79 -12.88
CA MET A 187 -7.11 -13.45 -14.18
C MET A 187 -7.92 -14.73 -14.39
N LEU A 188 -8.66 -15.19 -13.38
CA LEU A 188 -9.61 -16.29 -13.50
C LEU A 188 -10.97 -15.86 -14.07
N ARG A 189 -11.23 -14.55 -14.18
CA ARG A 189 -12.44 -14.05 -14.83
C ARG A 189 -12.24 -14.01 -16.34
N GLU A 190 -13.17 -14.61 -17.07
CA GLU A 190 -13.13 -14.61 -18.55
C GLU A 190 -13.38 -13.23 -19.14
N ASP A 191 -14.27 -12.44 -18.54
CA ASP A 191 -14.61 -11.08 -18.97
C ASP A 191 -13.73 -9.98 -18.36
N ILE A 192 -12.56 -10.32 -17.78
CA ILE A 192 -11.67 -9.34 -17.12
C ILE A 192 -11.30 -8.17 -18.03
N THR A 193 -11.08 -8.42 -19.32
CA THR A 193 -10.77 -7.37 -20.30
C THR A 193 -11.92 -6.40 -20.50
N ASP A 194 -13.15 -6.88 -20.45
CA ASP A 194 -14.34 -6.03 -20.61
C ASP A 194 -14.57 -5.19 -19.36
N LEU A 195 -14.30 -5.73 -18.16
CA LEU A 195 -14.31 -4.95 -16.93
C LEU A 195 -13.28 -3.80 -16.97
N ILE A 196 -12.08 -4.05 -17.49
CA ILE A 196 -11.04 -3.02 -17.63
C ILE A 196 -11.49 -1.94 -18.62
N LYS A 197 -12.10 -2.32 -19.76
CA LYS A 197 -12.65 -1.36 -20.72
C LYS A 197 -13.75 -0.50 -20.10
N ILE A 198 -14.66 -1.09 -19.32
CA ILE A 198 -15.71 -0.37 -18.58
C ILE A 198 -15.08 0.66 -17.63
N MET A 199 -14.03 0.30 -16.90
CA MET A 199 -13.33 1.23 -16.02
C MET A 199 -12.73 2.40 -16.81
N LYS A 200 -12.15 2.15 -17.99
CA LYS A 200 -11.62 3.19 -18.88
C LYS A 200 -12.72 4.09 -19.45
N GLU A 201 -13.84 3.53 -19.86
CA GLU A 201 -15.02 4.29 -20.31
C GLU A 201 -15.55 5.23 -19.24
N GLU A 202 -15.51 4.82 -17.98
CA GLU A 202 -15.90 5.65 -16.84
C GLU A 202 -14.75 6.57 -16.34
N HIS A 203 -13.72 6.77 -17.16
CA HIS A 203 -12.60 7.71 -16.91
C HIS A 203 -11.73 7.36 -15.70
N VAL A 204 -11.49 6.08 -15.45
CA VAL A 204 -10.43 5.62 -14.53
C VAL A 204 -9.11 5.60 -15.30
N ASP A 205 -8.24 6.56 -15.03
CA ASP A 205 -7.01 6.77 -15.81
C ASP A 205 -5.93 5.74 -15.49
N HIS A 206 -5.80 5.36 -14.23
CA HIS A 206 -4.79 4.41 -13.78
C HIS A 206 -5.46 3.13 -13.27
N ILE A 207 -5.16 2.01 -13.93
CA ILE A 207 -5.65 0.67 -13.56
C ILE A 207 -4.44 -0.22 -13.32
N GLN A 208 -4.32 -0.75 -12.10
CA GLN A 208 -3.35 -1.78 -11.75
C GLN A 208 -4.06 -3.07 -11.35
N MET A 209 -3.39 -4.21 -11.55
CA MET A 209 -3.95 -5.51 -11.23
C MET A 209 -3.10 -6.24 -10.21
N ASN A 210 -3.71 -6.60 -9.09
CA ASN A 210 -3.13 -7.55 -8.14
C ASN A 210 -3.27 -8.95 -8.69
N THR A 211 -2.16 -9.64 -8.93
CA THR A 211 -2.16 -10.99 -9.48
C THR A 211 -1.02 -11.85 -8.90
N ASN A 212 -1.22 -13.14 -8.88
CA ASN A 212 -0.15 -14.10 -8.60
C ASN A 212 0.78 -14.33 -9.81
N GLY A 213 0.44 -13.83 -10.99
CA GLY A 213 1.24 -13.89 -12.21
C GLY A 213 1.26 -15.24 -12.92
N ILE A 214 0.59 -16.26 -12.40
CA ILE A 214 0.60 -17.60 -12.98
C ILE A 214 0.02 -17.59 -14.40
N ARG A 215 -1.12 -16.94 -14.59
CA ARG A 215 -1.74 -16.83 -15.92
C ARG A 215 -0.85 -16.07 -16.90
N HIS A 216 -0.15 -15.01 -16.47
CA HIS A 216 0.81 -14.29 -17.32
C HIS A 216 2.01 -15.16 -17.73
N ALA A 217 2.41 -16.11 -16.90
CA ALA A 217 3.49 -17.04 -17.20
C ALA A 217 3.04 -18.14 -18.18
N LEU A 218 1.80 -18.64 -18.04
CA LEU A 218 1.29 -19.77 -18.80
C LEU A 218 0.67 -19.35 -20.14
N ASP A 219 0.05 -18.15 -20.16
CA ASP A 219 -0.73 -17.62 -21.30
C ASP A 219 -0.34 -16.14 -21.54
N PRO A 220 0.75 -15.90 -22.29
CA PRO A 220 1.19 -14.54 -22.60
C PRO A 220 0.16 -13.70 -23.36
N GLU A 221 -0.72 -14.32 -24.17
CA GLU A 221 -1.75 -13.60 -24.92
C GLU A 221 -2.83 -13.05 -23.99
N ALA A 222 -3.27 -13.80 -22.97
CA ALA A 222 -4.19 -13.28 -21.96
C ALA A 222 -3.57 -12.06 -21.22
N GLY A 223 -2.27 -12.09 -20.92
CA GLY A 223 -1.56 -10.93 -20.37
C GLY A 223 -1.55 -9.74 -21.32
N ARG A 224 -1.36 -9.97 -22.61
CA ARG A 224 -1.43 -8.95 -23.67
C ARG A 224 -2.82 -8.33 -23.77
N ASP A 225 -3.86 -9.14 -23.76
CA ASP A 225 -5.25 -8.67 -23.86
C ASP A 225 -5.61 -7.75 -22.70
N VAL A 226 -5.23 -8.10 -21.48
CA VAL A 226 -5.37 -7.26 -20.27
C VAL A 226 -4.62 -5.93 -20.42
N ARG A 227 -3.39 -5.96 -20.97
CA ARG A 227 -2.62 -4.74 -21.25
C ARG A 227 -3.30 -3.86 -22.27
N MET A 228 -3.77 -4.45 -23.36
CA MET A 228 -4.46 -3.75 -24.46
C MET A 228 -5.82 -3.21 -24.05
N ALA A 229 -6.52 -3.87 -23.13
CA ALA A 229 -7.76 -3.37 -22.54
C ALA A 229 -7.54 -2.11 -21.69
N GLY A 230 -6.31 -1.84 -21.21
CA GLY A 230 -5.96 -0.60 -20.51
C GLY A 230 -5.36 -0.78 -19.13
N CYS A 231 -5.00 -1.99 -18.71
CA CYS A 231 -4.24 -2.20 -17.46
C CYS A 231 -2.85 -1.56 -17.59
N ASN A 232 -2.49 -0.71 -16.64
CA ASN A 232 -1.26 0.06 -16.70
C ASN A 232 -0.05 -0.72 -16.17
N ASN A 233 -0.23 -1.44 -15.04
CA ASN A 233 0.85 -2.18 -14.38
C ASN A 233 0.29 -3.35 -13.56
N LEU A 234 1.18 -4.28 -13.22
CA LEU A 234 0.86 -5.39 -12.32
C LEU A 234 1.43 -5.14 -10.92
N TYR A 235 0.61 -5.40 -9.93
CA TYR A 235 1.01 -5.64 -8.55
C TYR A 235 1.19 -7.15 -8.39
N LEU A 236 2.44 -7.61 -8.60
CA LEU A 236 2.79 -9.02 -8.70
C LEU A 236 3.16 -9.56 -7.32
N SER A 237 2.39 -10.52 -6.84
CA SER A 237 2.65 -11.19 -5.57
C SER A 237 3.96 -11.97 -5.62
N PHE A 238 4.94 -11.59 -4.78
CA PHE A 238 6.28 -12.14 -4.78
C PHE A 238 6.89 -12.11 -3.38
N ASP A 239 6.76 -13.20 -2.62
CA ASP A 239 7.07 -13.22 -1.19
C ASP A 239 8.53 -13.54 -0.86
N GLY A 240 9.35 -13.94 -1.83
CA GLY A 240 10.75 -14.25 -1.61
C GLY A 240 11.45 -14.79 -2.86
N VAL A 241 12.77 -14.88 -2.80
CA VAL A 241 13.62 -15.31 -3.90
C VAL A 241 13.88 -16.82 -3.93
N THR A 242 13.44 -17.55 -2.91
CA THR A 242 13.57 -19.01 -2.84
C THR A 242 12.22 -19.70 -2.98
N ALA A 243 12.22 -20.96 -3.42
CA ALA A 243 11.00 -21.77 -3.48
C ALA A 243 10.40 -22.03 -2.08
N ARG A 244 11.19 -21.88 -1.02
CA ARG A 244 10.74 -22.02 0.35
C ARG A 244 9.90 -20.84 0.82
N THR A 245 10.34 -19.64 0.52
CA THR A 245 9.71 -18.38 0.94
C THR A 245 8.60 -17.93 -0.01
N ASN A 246 8.70 -18.35 -1.28
CA ASN A 246 7.70 -18.09 -2.32
C ASN A 246 7.19 -19.38 -3.00
N PRO A 247 6.59 -20.32 -2.27
CA PRO A 247 6.22 -21.64 -2.83
C PRO A 247 5.06 -21.57 -3.84
N LYS A 248 4.33 -20.45 -3.87
CA LYS A 248 3.10 -20.29 -4.65
C LYS A 248 3.34 -20.12 -6.15
N ASN A 249 4.35 -19.35 -6.53
CA ASN A 249 4.61 -18.96 -7.93
C ASN A 249 6.11 -18.77 -8.23
N HIS A 250 7.00 -19.33 -7.43
CA HIS A 250 8.46 -19.18 -7.57
C HIS A 250 8.95 -19.47 -9.00
N TRP A 251 8.48 -20.56 -9.59
CA TRP A 251 8.91 -21.02 -10.90
C TRP A 251 8.28 -20.24 -12.07
N GLU A 252 7.13 -19.60 -11.83
CA GLU A 252 6.35 -18.86 -12.81
C GLU A 252 6.84 -17.41 -12.95
N ILE A 253 7.42 -16.83 -11.90
CA ILE A 253 7.84 -15.42 -11.88
C ILE A 253 8.76 -15.02 -13.05
N PRO A 254 9.83 -15.75 -13.40
CA PRO A 254 10.68 -15.38 -14.53
C PRO A 254 9.92 -15.30 -15.86
N TYR A 255 8.97 -16.23 -16.07
CA TYR A 255 8.14 -16.25 -17.27
C TYR A 255 7.11 -15.13 -17.30
N ALA A 256 6.50 -14.83 -16.14
CA ALA A 256 5.59 -13.69 -16.01
C ALA A 256 6.30 -12.36 -16.32
N LEU A 257 7.53 -12.17 -15.79
CA LEU A 257 8.34 -11.00 -16.11
C LEU A 257 8.72 -10.91 -17.59
N ASP A 258 9.01 -12.05 -18.21
CA ASP A 258 9.31 -12.11 -19.65
C ASP A 258 8.10 -11.70 -20.49
N THR A 259 6.93 -12.16 -20.11
CA THR A 259 5.65 -11.73 -20.73
C THR A 259 5.48 -10.23 -20.57
N CYS A 260 5.64 -9.69 -19.35
CA CYS A 260 5.52 -8.26 -19.08
C CYS A 260 6.49 -7.41 -19.93
N ARG A 261 7.74 -7.86 -20.13
CA ARG A 261 8.70 -7.20 -21.04
C ARG A 261 8.18 -7.13 -22.47
N LYS A 262 7.71 -8.26 -22.99
CA LYS A 262 7.23 -8.38 -24.38
C LYS A 262 6.01 -7.51 -24.65
N ILE A 263 5.11 -7.40 -23.67
CA ILE A 263 3.87 -6.63 -23.83
C ILE A 263 3.99 -5.16 -23.33
N GLY A 264 5.14 -4.76 -22.77
CA GLY A 264 5.35 -3.41 -22.28
C GLY A 264 4.54 -3.06 -21.02
N THR A 265 4.33 -4.03 -20.12
CA THR A 265 3.66 -3.83 -18.83
C THR A 265 4.70 -3.74 -17.74
N THR A 266 4.61 -2.72 -16.87
CA THR A 266 5.49 -2.58 -15.71
C THR A 266 4.98 -3.38 -14.52
N VAL A 267 5.90 -3.74 -13.63
CA VAL A 267 5.62 -4.59 -12.47
C VAL A 267 6.04 -3.89 -11.18
N VAL A 268 5.22 -4.04 -10.16
CA VAL A 268 5.54 -3.76 -8.77
C VAL A 268 5.54 -5.10 -8.03
N PHE A 269 6.64 -5.48 -7.41
CA PHE A 269 6.65 -6.65 -6.50
C PHE A 269 5.95 -6.30 -5.19
N VAL A 270 5.09 -7.21 -4.74
CA VAL A 270 4.30 -7.02 -3.51
C VAL A 270 4.51 -8.20 -2.56
N PRO A 271 5.64 -8.23 -1.84
CA PRO A 271 5.88 -9.26 -0.84
C PRO A 271 5.04 -9.02 0.41
N THR A 272 4.30 -10.04 0.85
CA THR A 272 3.75 -10.09 2.21
C THR A 272 4.87 -10.52 3.14
N VAL A 273 5.33 -9.60 4.01
CA VAL A 273 6.45 -9.87 4.92
C VAL A 273 5.94 -10.48 6.21
N ILE A 274 6.44 -11.66 6.55
CA ILE A 274 6.03 -12.42 7.73
C ILE A 274 7.28 -12.76 8.53
N LYS A 275 7.32 -12.33 9.79
CA LYS A 275 8.45 -12.59 10.71
C LYS A 275 8.78 -14.09 10.76
N SER A 276 10.04 -14.42 10.69
CA SER A 276 10.58 -15.78 10.73
C SER A 276 10.20 -16.68 9.53
N ILE A 277 9.50 -16.15 8.53
CA ILE A 277 9.16 -16.88 7.29
C ILE A 277 9.98 -16.38 6.12
N ASN A 278 9.94 -15.07 5.81
CA ASN A 278 10.60 -14.46 4.67
C ASN A 278 11.27 -13.10 4.98
N ASP A 279 11.25 -12.65 6.22
CA ASP A 279 11.87 -11.39 6.66
C ASP A 279 13.40 -11.38 6.51
N HIS A 280 14.00 -12.53 6.27
CA HIS A 280 15.43 -12.69 5.97
C HIS A 280 15.78 -12.56 4.47
N GLU A 281 14.79 -12.40 3.58
CA GLU A 281 15.01 -12.29 2.13
C GLU A 281 14.70 -10.89 1.54
N LEU A 282 14.45 -9.88 2.35
CA LEU A 282 14.05 -8.55 1.86
C LEU A 282 15.13 -7.92 0.97
N GLY A 283 16.39 -8.00 1.37
CA GLY A 283 17.53 -7.58 0.54
C GLY A 283 17.67 -8.39 -0.74
N GLY A 284 17.36 -9.69 -0.69
CA GLY A 284 17.32 -10.58 -1.86
C GLY A 284 16.24 -10.16 -2.87
N ILE A 285 15.05 -9.82 -2.37
CA ILE A 285 13.94 -9.32 -3.19
C ILE A 285 14.34 -8.01 -3.89
N ILE A 286 14.97 -7.07 -3.17
CA ILE A 286 15.46 -5.80 -3.75
C ILE A 286 16.51 -6.07 -4.85
N ARG A 287 17.47 -6.94 -4.60
CA ARG A 287 18.49 -7.32 -5.60
C ARG A 287 17.89 -8.02 -6.82
N TYR A 288 16.89 -8.86 -6.62
CA TYR A 288 16.19 -9.50 -7.74
C TYR A 288 15.38 -8.47 -8.56
N ALA A 289 14.73 -7.52 -7.90
CA ALA A 289 14.07 -6.39 -8.56
C ALA A 289 15.08 -5.53 -9.33
N GLN A 290 16.25 -5.24 -8.76
CA GLN A 290 17.35 -4.51 -9.41
C GLN A 290 17.79 -5.17 -10.72
N LYS A 291 17.98 -6.50 -10.73
CA LYS A 291 18.33 -7.26 -11.93
C LYS A 291 17.26 -7.20 -13.03
N ASN A 292 16.04 -6.81 -12.69
CA ASN A 292 14.87 -6.74 -13.58
C ASN A 292 14.30 -5.31 -13.67
N MET A 293 15.09 -4.26 -13.40
CA MET A 293 14.62 -2.87 -13.39
C MET A 293 14.06 -2.39 -14.74
N ASP A 294 14.34 -3.11 -15.81
CA ASP A 294 13.73 -2.88 -17.13
C ASP A 294 12.21 -3.11 -17.13
N VAL A 295 11.69 -3.90 -16.20
CA VAL A 295 10.27 -4.23 -16.07
C VAL A 295 9.75 -4.04 -14.64
N VAL A 296 10.59 -4.22 -13.60
CA VAL A 296 10.23 -4.06 -12.20
C VAL A 296 10.62 -2.66 -11.73
N HIS A 297 9.64 -1.81 -11.49
CA HIS A 297 9.87 -0.39 -11.14
C HIS A 297 9.71 -0.08 -9.66
N ALA A 298 9.15 -1.02 -8.89
CA ALA A 298 8.98 -0.85 -7.45
C ALA A 298 8.92 -2.19 -6.71
N VAL A 299 9.25 -2.14 -5.42
CA VAL A 299 8.91 -3.19 -4.45
C VAL A 299 8.11 -2.53 -3.34
N ASN A 300 6.89 -3.00 -3.11
CA ASN A 300 6.03 -2.53 -2.04
C ASN A 300 5.85 -3.61 -0.98
N PHE A 301 6.70 -3.59 0.05
CA PHE A 301 6.67 -4.54 1.15
C PHE A 301 5.41 -4.33 2.01
N GLN A 302 4.74 -5.42 2.34
CA GLN A 302 3.54 -5.40 3.18
C GLN A 302 3.77 -6.23 4.43
N PRO A 303 4.19 -5.62 5.57
CA PRO A 303 4.15 -6.31 6.85
C PRO A 303 2.80 -6.95 7.05
N VAL A 304 2.78 -8.22 7.47
CA VAL A 304 1.56 -9.01 7.51
C VAL A 304 0.52 -8.40 8.46
N SER A 305 -0.71 -8.28 7.98
CA SER A 305 -1.88 -7.96 8.79
C SER A 305 -2.52 -9.25 9.27
N LEU A 306 -2.73 -9.40 10.57
CA LEU A 306 -3.22 -10.63 11.21
C LEU A 306 -4.74 -10.73 11.08
N THR A 307 -5.19 -10.84 9.85
CA THR A 307 -6.60 -10.97 9.45
C THR A 307 -6.80 -12.27 8.68
N GLY A 308 -8.05 -12.63 8.41
CA GLY A 308 -8.36 -13.79 7.58
C GLY A 308 -8.03 -15.13 8.27
N ARG A 309 -7.11 -15.89 7.67
CA ARG A 309 -6.78 -17.26 8.12
C ARG A 309 -5.80 -17.34 9.29
N MET A 310 -5.13 -16.26 9.64
CA MET A 310 -4.13 -16.27 10.72
C MET A 310 -4.83 -16.25 12.10
N GLY A 311 -4.46 -17.20 12.95
CA GLY A 311 -5.02 -17.35 14.29
C GLY A 311 -4.38 -16.40 15.31
N LYS A 312 -5.08 -16.19 16.44
CA LYS A 312 -4.62 -15.35 17.56
C LYS A 312 -3.26 -15.79 18.13
N THR A 313 -3.06 -17.10 18.27
CA THR A 313 -1.87 -17.70 18.91
C THR A 313 -0.59 -17.54 18.10
N GLU A 314 -0.72 -17.22 16.82
CA GLU A 314 0.43 -17.09 15.91
C GLU A 314 0.91 -15.63 15.79
N ARG A 315 0.17 -14.66 16.32
CA ARG A 315 0.49 -13.25 16.11
C ARG A 315 1.85 -12.82 16.67
N GLU A 316 2.20 -13.24 17.88
CA GLU A 316 3.50 -12.91 18.49
C GLU A 316 4.68 -13.47 17.67
N LYS A 317 4.47 -14.64 17.08
CA LYS A 317 5.46 -15.31 16.24
C LYS A 317 5.65 -14.62 14.90
N TYR A 318 4.57 -14.11 14.30
CA TYR A 318 4.56 -13.67 12.91
C TYR A 318 4.43 -12.16 12.73
N ARG A 319 4.06 -11.41 13.80
CA ARG A 319 3.95 -9.95 13.71
C ARG A 319 5.30 -9.33 13.38
N ILE A 320 5.25 -8.44 12.39
CA ILE A 320 6.36 -7.60 11.96
C ILE A 320 5.78 -6.23 11.60
N THR A 321 6.55 -5.17 11.81
CA THR A 321 6.13 -3.80 11.56
C THR A 321 7.04 -3.12 10.53
N ILE A 322 6.70 -1.91 10.08
CA ILE A 322 7.51 -1.12 9.14
C ILE A 322 8.96 -0.94 9.65
N PRO A 323 9.22 -0.51 10.89
CA PRO A 323 10.60 -0.39 11.39
C PRO A 323 11.38 -1.69 11.33
N ASP A 324 10.76 -2.81 11.71
CA ASP A 324 11.42 -4.12 11.66
C ASP A 324 11.87 -4.46 10.24
N CYS A 325 11.00 -4.23 9.24
CA CYS A 325 11.32 -4.46 7.84
C CYS A 325 12.47 -3.55 7.35
N ILE A 326 12.44 -2.26 7.74
CA ILE A 326 13.49 -1.30 7.38
C ILE A 326 14.83 -1.70 7.97
N GLN A 327 14.87 -2.12 9.23
CA GLN A 327 16.10 -2.62 9.87
C GLN A 327 16.64 -3.87 9.17
N ARG A 328 15.76 -4.83 8.80
CA ARG A 328 16.15 -6.00 8.01
C ARG A 328 16.72 -5.64 6.65
N ILE A 329 16.15 -4.62 5.98
CA ILE A 329 16.70 -4.14 4.71
C ILE A 329 18.08 -3.52 4.91
N GLU A 330 18.29 -2.72 5.94
CA GLU A 330 19.61 -2.15 6.26
C GLU A 330 20.64 -3.25 6.49
N GLU A 331 20.34 -4.23 7.34
CA GLU A 331 21.21 -5.38 7.62
C GLU A 331 21.54 -6.14 6.32
N GLN A 332 20.53 -6.50 5.53
CA GLN A 332 20.67 -7.34 4.35
C GLN A 332 21.22 -6.60 3.13
N THR A 333 21.22 -5.27 3.13
CA THR A 333 21.90 -4.44 2.12
C THR A 333 23.26 -3.94 2.59
N GLN A 334 23.73 -4.40 3.76
CA GLN A 334 25.01 -4.00 4.35
C GLN A 334 25.15 -2.47 4.49
N GLY A 335 24.07 -1.82 4.93
CA GLY A 335 24.03 -0.37 5.14
C GLY A 335 23.96 0.47 3.85
N GLN A 336 23.74 -0.13 2.67
CA GLN A 336 23.53 0.65 1.45
C GLN A 336 22.22 1.43 1.50
N ILE A 337 21.19 0.86 2.12
CA ILE A 337 19.90 1.49 2.41
C ILE A 337 19.74 1.45 3.92
N THR A 338 19.74 2.62 4.58
CA THR A 338 19.68 2.74 6.03
C THR A 338 18.30 3.18 6.50
N VAL A 339 18.05 3.11 7.80
CA VAL A 339 16.79 3.59 8.42
C VAL A 339 16.53 5.08 8.14
N ASP A 340 17.59 5.87 7.94
CA ASP A 340 17.48 7.30 7.69
C ASP A 340 17.00 7.64 6.28
N ASP A 341 17.10 6.69 5.34
CA ASP A 341 16.71 6.88 3.95
C ASP A 341 15.18 6.81 3.75
N TRP A 342 14.42 6.42 4.77
CA TRP A 342 12.98 6.24 4.69
C TRP A 342 12.19 7.41 5.25
N TYR A 343 11.11 7.74 4.52
CA TYR A 343 10.16 8.78 4.86
C TYR A 343 8.73 8.23 4.89
N PRO A 344 7.86 8.69 5.81
CA PRO A 344 6.47 8.27 5.81
C PRO A 344 5.75 8.85 4.59
N VAL A 345 4.72 8.16 4.11
CA VAL A 345 3.96 8.59 2.91
C VAL A 345 3.50 10.05 2.98
N PRO A 346 2.96 10.57 4.10
CA PRO A 346 2.52 11.98 4.14
C PRO A 346 3.65 13.00 4.00
N SER A 347 4.92 12.60 4.03
CA SER A 347 6.03 13.51 3.71
C SER A 347 5.96 14.09 2.29
N CYS A 348 5.19 13.46 1.39
CA CYS A 348 4.96 13.96 0.03
C CYS A 348 3.97 15.14 -0.04
N MET A 349 3.25 15.47 1.03
CA MET A 349 2.22 16.53 1.03
C MET A 349 2.73 17.90 0.60
N PRO A 350 3.93 18.39 1.00
CA PRO A 350 4.45 19.65 0.51
C PRO A 350 4.59 19.72 -1.03
N LEU A 351 4.97 18.61 -1.68
CA LEU A 351 5.02 18.54 -3.15
C LEU A 351 3.62 18.64 -3.77
N THR A 352 2.64 17.95 -3.20
CA THR A 352 1.24 18.06 -3.62
C THR A 352 0.73 19.50 -3.44
N ASN A 353 0.98 20.10 -2.27
CA ASN A 353 0.57 21.45 -1.93
C ASN A 353 1.12 22.49 -2.91
N VAL A 354 2.40 22.43 -3.26
CA VAL A 354 3.01 23.39 -4.17
C VAL A 354 2.49 23.22 -5.61
N ILE A 355 2.28 21.99 -6.09
CA ILE A 355 1.68 21.72 -7.41
C ILE A 355 0.23 22.25 -7.45
N GLU A 356 -0.53 22.03 -6.40
CA GLU A 356 -1.90 22.56 -6.28
C GLU A 356 -1.91 24.09 -6.29
N ALA A 357 -1.05 24.72 -5.51
CA ALA A 357 -0.93 26.18 -5.46
C ALA A 357 -0.61 26.78 -6.85
N PHE A 358 0.31 26.16 -7.61
CA PHE A 358 0.61 26.59 -8.96
C PHE A 358 -0.50 26.31 -9.97
N SER A 359 -1.15 25.14 -9.88
CA SER A 359 -2.20 24.76 -10.84
C SER A 359 -3.55 25.39 -10.56
N SER A 360 -3.80 25.84 -9.33
CA SER A 360 -5.12 26.26 -8.81
C SER A 360 -6.20 25.18 -8.96
N LYS A 361 -5.80 23.91 -8.99
CA LYS A 361 -6.70 22.75 -9.09
C LYS A 361 -6.36 21.76 -7.98
N PRO A 362 -7.37 21.19 -7.32
CA PRO A 362 -7.13 20.12 -6.34
C PRO A 362 -6.25 19.02 -6.92
N LYS A 363 -5.34 18.50 -6.10
CA LYS A 363 -4.43 17.40 -6.44
C LYS A 363 -4.56 16.29 -5.42
N TYR A 364 -4.18 15.07 -5.83
CA TYR A 364 -4.14 13.93 -4.93
C TYR A 364 -3.32 14.23 -3.69
N GLU A 365 -3.90 13.94 -2.55
CA GLU A 365 -3.26 14.05 -1.24
C GLU A 365 -2.87 12.65 -0.78
N LEU A 366 -1.65 12.52 -0.30
CA LEU A 366 -1.15 11.31 0.36
C LEU A 366 -1.18 11.54 1.88
N SER A 367 -2.39 11.84 2.39
CA SER A 367 -2.64 12.26 3.77
C SER A 367 -2.92 11.10 4.73
N ILE A 368 -2.44 9.90 4.42
CA ILE A 368 -2.58 8.75 5.30
C ILE A 368 -1.88 9.00 6.64
N HIS A 369 -2.26 8.25 7.65
CA HIS A 369 -1.55 8.29 8.92
C HIS A 369 -0.09 7.85 8.74
N PHE A 370 0.85 8.55 9.35
CA PHE A 370 2.29 8.33 9.17
C PHE A 370 2.77 6.89 9.49
N ALA A 371 2.06 6.15 10.33
CA ALA A 371 2.38 4.76 10.66
C ALA A 371 1.80 3.74 9.64
N CYS A 372 1.08 4.20 8.59
CA CYS A 372 0.51 3.31 7.59
C CYS A 372 1.46 2.92 6.49
N GLY A 373 2.40 3.79 6.13
CA GLY A 373 3.31 3.54 5.03
C GLY A 373 4.55 4.41 5.04
N ALA A 374 5.60 3.91 4.41
CA ALA A 374 6.86 4.61 4.20
C ALA A 374 7.41 4.32 2.81
N GLY A 375 8.33 5.16 2.33
CA GLY A 375 8.97 4.93 1.05
C GLY A 375 10.34 5.59 0.94
N THR A 376 11.09 5.10 -0.03
CA THR A 376 12.36 5.68 -0.48
C THR A 376 12.56 5.42 -1.96
N TYR A 377 13.35 6.25 -2.63
CA TYR A 377 13.84 5.97 -3.98
C TYR A 377 15.29 5.56 -3.92
N ILE A 378 15.62 4.50 -4.62
CA ILE A 378 16.99 4.02 -4.81
C ILE A 378 17.37 4.02 -6.29
N PHE A 379 18.64 4.26 -6.54
CA PHE A 379 19.24 4.23 -7.87
C PHE A 379 20.39 3.22 -7.88
N GLU A 380 20.73 2.69 -9.04
CA GLU A 380 21.90 1.86 -9.20
C GLU A 380 23.09 2.72 -9.59
N ASP A 381 24.18 2.62 -8.86
CA ASP A 381 25.46 3.16 -9.29
C ASP A 381 26.00 2.33 -10.48
N ALA A 382 26.30 3.00 -11.60
CA ALA A 382 26.62 2.34 -12.85
C ALA A 382 27.90 1.48 -12.78
N ASP A 383 28.87 1.89 -11.97
CA ASP A 383 30.19 1.26 -11.87
C ASP A 383 30.21 0.16 -10.81
N THR A 384 29.68 0.45 -9.62
CA THR A 384 29.75 -0.44 -8.46
C THR A 384 28.54 -1.37 -8.31
N LYS A 385 27.45 -1.10 -9.05
CA LYS A 385 26.16 -1.79 -8.95
C LYS A 385 25.52 -1.72 -7.55
N LYS A 386 26.00 -0.81 -6.70
CA LYS A 386 25.45 -0.57 -5.36
C LYS A 386 24.17 0.26 -5.42
N PHE A 387 23.36 0.13 -4.39
CA PHE A 387 22.20 0.99 -4.20
C PHE A 387 22.63 2.37 -3.70
N VAL A 388 22.08 3.40 -4.31
CA VAL A 388 22.26 4.81 -3.92
C VAL A 388 20.88 5.40 -3.60
N PRO A 389 20.47 5.47 -2.33
CA PRO A 389 19.24 6.16 -1.95
C PRO A 389 19.27 7.63 -2.35
N MET A 390 18.10 8.18 -2.72
CA MET A 390 17.97 9.59 -3.12
C MET A 390 18.48 10.56 -2.04
N THR A 391 18.32 10.22 -0.79
CA THR A 391 18.78 10.98 0.38
C THR A 391 20.29 11.18 0.45
N ARG A 392 21.10 10.38 -0.26
CA ARG A 392 22.56 10.48 -0.30
C ARG A 392 23.07 11.65 -1.13
N PHE A 393 22.25 12.15 -2.07
CA PHE A 393 22.59 13.24 -2.96
C PHE A 393 21.51 14.32 -3.06
N CYS A 394 20.42 14.19 -2.30
CA CYS A 394 19.34 15.18 -2.25
C CYS A 394 19.00 15.50 -0.78
N ASP A 395 19.09 16.77 -0.41
CA ASP A 395 18.51 17.27 0.83
C ASP A 395 16.98 17.32 0.66
N LEU A 396 16.37 16.16 0.87
CA LEU A 396 14.92 15.99 0.70
C LEU A 396 14.14 16.85 1.70
N GLN A 397 14.60 16.94 2.95
CA GLN A 397 13.93 17.72 3.99
C GLN A 397 13.88 19.21 3.64
N GLY A 398 15.04 19.82 3.31
CA GLY A 398 15.08 21.22 2.93
C GLY A 398 14.29 21.51 1.64
N MET A 399 14.23 20.56 0.71
CA MET A 399 13.41 20.69 -0.49
C MET A 399 11.90 20.67 -0.17
N LEU A 400 11.46 19.80 0.71
CA LEU A 400 10.05 19.72 1.14
C LEU A 400 9.64 20.97 1.91
N GLU A 401 10.50 21.48 2.80
CA GLU A 401 10.29 22.76 3.50
C GLU A 401 10.17 23.94 2.51
N LEU A 402 11.01 23.98 1.47
CA LEU A 402 10.87 24.97 0.41
C LEU A 402 9.50 24.88 -0.28
N PHE A 403 9.03 23.68 -0.60
CA PHE A 403 7.73 23.49 -1.26
C PHE A 403 6.58 23.97 -0.39
N GLU A 404 6.60 23.67 0.91
CA GLU A 404 5.57 24.13 1.83
C GLU A 404 5.57 25.65 1.95
N ASP A 405 6.74 26.29 2.21
CA ASP A 405 6.87 27.75 2.27
C ASP A 405 6.31 28.42 0.99
N LYS A 406 6.67 27.90 -0.19
CA LYS A 406 6.22 28.49 -1.46
C LYS A 406 4.75 28.23 -1.74
N SER A 407 4.20 27.11 -1.31
CA SER A 407 2.77 26.87 -1.38
C SER A 407 1.97 27.87 -0.55
N GLU A 408 2.42 28.16 0.68
CA GLU A 408 1.81 29.15 1.58
C GLU A 408 1.93 30.58 1.01
N GLN A 409 3.09 30.95 0.47
CA GLN A 409 3.29 32.26 -0.17
C GLN A 409 2.31 32.48 -1.33
N ILE A 410 2.12 31.47 -2.20
CA ILE A 410 1.16 31.57 -3.32
C ILE A 410 -0.28 31.68 -2.81
N ARG A 411 -0.65 30.89 -1.79
CA ARG A 411 -2.00 30.98 -1.18
C ARG A 411 -2.24 32.34 -0.52
N SER A 412 -1.18 33.00 -0.04
CA SER A 412 -1.20 34.34 0.53
C SER A 412 -1.15 35.46 -0.52
N GLY A 413 -1.16 35.14 -1.82
CA GLY A 413 -1.26 36.11 -2.91
C GLY A 413 0.05 36.42 -3.63
N ALA A 414 1.15 35.68 -3.37
CA ALA A 414 2.38 35.85 -4.13
C ALA A 414 2.20 35.51 -5.62
N ASN A 415 2.96 36.20 -6.47
CA ASN A 415 2.91 36.00 -7.92
C ASN A 415 3.47 34.61 -8.29
N LYS A 416 2.62 33.73 -8.83
CA LYS A 416 2.94 32.34 -9.18
C LYS A 416 4.14 32.22 -10.14
N TYR A 417 4.27 33.13 -11.10
CA TYR A 417 5.35 33.06 -12.08
C TYR A 417 6.72 33.32 -11.43
N PHE A 418 6.84 34.37 -10.64
CA PHE A 418 8.09 34.67 -9.93
C PHE A 418 8.42 33.62 -8.88
N THR A 419 7.42 33.14 -8.15
CA THR A 419 7.61 32.05 -7.17
C THR A 419 8.09 30.77 -7.84
N MET A 420 7.54 30.42 -9.02
CA MET A 420 7.99 29.27 -9.79
C MET A 420 9.48 29.38 -10.21
N LEU A 421 9.88 30.55 -10.73
CA LEU A 421 11.28 30.79 -11.11
C LEU A 421 12.21 30.67 -9.90
N GLU A 422 11.79 31.17 -8.75
CA GLU A 422 12.55 31.06 -7.50
C GLU A 422 12.72 29.58 -7.09
N VAL A 423 11.63 28.80 -7.07
CA VAL A 423 11.66 27.38 -6.74
C VAL A 423 12.62 26.63 -7.67
N VAL A 424 12.46 26.78 -8.99
CA VAL A 424 13.31 26.09 -9.98
C VAL A 424 14.79 26.45 -9.81
N ARG A 425 15.09 27.71 -9.47
CA ARG A 425 16.47 28.15 -9.20
C ARG A 425 17.03 27.50 -7.94
N LYS A 426 16.24 27.46 -6.85
CA LYS A 426 16.65 26.91 -5.55
C LYS A 426 16.79 25.40 -5.55
N LEU A 427 16.03 24.67 -6.38
CA LEU A 427 16.08 23.20 -6.45
C LEU A 427 17.49 22.65 -6.66
N LYS A 428 18.33 23.34 -7.43
CA LYS A 428 19.71 22.92 -7.69
C LYS A 428 20.58 22.94 -6.43
N GLY A 429 20.23 23.74 -5.43
CA GLY A 429 20.98 23.85 -4.17
C GLY A 429 20.76 22.68 -3.22
N PHE A 430 19.68 21.90 -3.42
CA PHE A 430 19.38 20.72 -2.61
C PHE A 430 19.98 19.43 -3.17
N ILE A 431 20.67 19.48 -4.32
CA ILE A 431 21.16 18.30 -5.02
C ILE A 431 22.68 18.37 -5.13
N ASP A 432 23.35 17.41 -4.51
CA ASP A 432 24.78 17.18 -4.63
C ASP A 432 25.04 16.41 -5.95
N LYS A 433 25.49 17.16 -6.96
CA LYS A 433 25.73 16.60 -8.30
C LYS A 433 26.88 15.61 -8.35
N ASP A 434 27.84 15.74 -7.45
CA ASP A 434 29.03 14.88 -7.42
C ASP A 434 28.69 13.50 -6.85
N LYS A 435 27.64 13.42 -6.02
CA LYS A 435 27.13 12.17 -5.46
C LYS A 435 25.97 11.59 -6.24
N GLN A 436 25.39 12.37 -7.17
CA GLN A 436 24.25 11.92 -7.96
C GLN A 436 24.69 10.85 -8.97
N PRO A 437 23.94 9.71 -9.10
CA PRO A 437 24.26 8.69 -10.09
C PRO A 437 24.37 9.23 -11.52
N ALA A 438 25.30 8.70 -12.29
CA ALA A 438 25.60 9.16 -13.65
C ALA A 438 24.35 9.08 -14.56
N GLY A 439 24.12 10.16 -15.31
CA GLY A 439 22.99 10.28 -16.24
C GLY A 439 21.63 10.53 -15.60
N LEU A 440 21.54 10.76 -14.28
CA LEU A 440 20.39 11.30 -13.59
C LEU A 440 20.49 12.83 -13.53
N ASP A 441 19.39 13.55 -13.75
CA ASP A 441 19.28 15.00 -13.49
C ASP A 441 17.99 15.25 -12.68
N LEU A 442 18.11 15.08 -11.38
CA LEU A 442 16.99 15.19 -10.45
C LEU A 442 16.40 16.62 -10.43
N ALA A 443 17.26 17.65 -10.54
CA ALA A 443 16.81 19.04 -10.58
C ALA A 443 15.95 19.34 -11.82
N LYS A 444 16.37 18.83 -12.98
CA LYS A 444 15.61 18.95 -14.23
C LYS A 444 14.26 18.26 -14.11
N MET A 445 14.23 17.10 -13.47
CA MET A 445 12.99 16.33 -13.28
C MET A 445 11.99 17.07 -12.39
N PHE A 446 12.36 17.50 -11.19
CA PHE A 446 11.49 18.28 -10.32
C PHE A 446 11.05 19.57 -10.99
N SER A 447 11.97 20.27 -11.69
CA SER A 447 11.61 21.45 -12.47
C SER A 447 10.56 21.15 -13.53
N THR A 448 10.65 20.01 -14.21
CA THR A 448 9.69 19.59 -15.23
C THR A 448 8.32 19.27 -14.63
N ILE A 449 8.26 18.56 -13.49
CA ILE A 449 7.02 18.26 -12.75
C ILE A 449 6.32 19.56 -12.37
N LEU A 450 7.06 20.52 -11.80
CA LEU A 450 6.52 21.81 -11.39
C LEU A 450 6.04 22.65 -12.57
N MET A 451 6.82 22.72 -13.66
CA MET A 451 6.45 23.49 -14.87
C MET A 451 5.22 22.89 -15.58
N LYS A 452 5.14 21.56 -15.67
CA LYS A 452 3.98 20.88 -16.24
C LYS A 452 2.77 20.87 -15.28
N ARG A 453 3.00 21.15 -14.00
CA ARG A 453 1.99 21.09 -12.92
C ARG A 453 1.27 19.73 -12.86
N SER A 454 2.00 18.67 -13.16
CA SER A 454 1.51 17.30 -13.25
C SER A 454 2.61 16.32 -12.89
N PHE A 455 2.22 15.17 -12.36
CA PHE A 455 3.10 14.05 -12.07
C PHE A 455 3.44 13.18 -13.30
N ASP A 456 2.90 13.46 -14.49
CA ASP A 456 3.07 12.63 -15.69
C ASP A 456 4.53 12.43 -16.12
N SER A 457 5.42 13.38 -15.76
CA SER A 457 6.84 13.27 -16.04
C SER A 457 7.60 12.31 -15.10
N MET A 458 6.96 11.81 -14.05
CA MET A 458 7.58 10.82 -13.16
C MET A 458 7.84 9.47 -13.83
N GLY A 459 7.14 9.15 -14.94
CA GLY A 459 7.41 7.95 -15.71
C GLY A 459 8.85 7.81 -16.19
N SER A 460 9.51 8.94 -16.53
CA SER A 460 10.93 8.94 -16.90
C SER A 460 11.91 8.72 -15.72
N PHE A 461 11.42 8.85 -14.49
CA PHE A 461 12.16 8.64 -13.25
C PHE A 461 12.41 7.15 -13.00
N HIS A 462 11.41 6.33 -13.27
CA HIS A 462 11.48 4.89 -13.03
C HIS A 462 12.41 4.15 -13.98
N VAL A 463 12.89 4.79 -15.05
CA VAL A 463 13.83 4.17 -16.00
C VAL A 463 15.24 3.98 -15.40
N LYS A 464 15.57 4.74 -14.33
CA LYS A 464 16.91 4.72 -13.72
C LYS A 464 16.89 4.53 -12.21
N GLY A 465 15.70 4.42 -11.61
CA GLY A 465 15.52 4.25 -10.19
C GLY A 465 14.36 3.32 -9.89
N MET A 466 14.34 2.81 -8.69
CA MET A 466 13.31 1.92 -8.18
C MET A 466 12.71 2.52 -6.90
N PHE A 467 11.39 2.53 -6.82
CA PHE A 467 10.70 2.89 -5.59
C PHE A 467 10.65 1.69 -4.65
N LEU A 468 11.06 1.90 -3.41
CA LEU A 468 10.82 0.96 -2.32
C LEU A 468 9.74 1.55 -1.43
N GLY A 469 8.63 0.85 -1.33
CA GLY A 469 7.50 1.21 -0.50
C GLY A 469 7.27 0.21 0.62
N MET A 470 6.64 0.67 1.68
CA MET A 470 6.07 -0.16 2.72
C MET A 470 4.65 0.28 3.00
N MET A 471 3.74 -0.70 3.16
CA MET A 471 2.36 -0.45 3.53
C MET A 471 1.95 -1.48 4.58
N HIS A 472 1.65 -1.01 5.81
CA HIS A 472 1.22 -1.87 6.91
C HIS A 472 -0.25 -1.63 7.22
N PHE A 473 -1.09 -2.53 6.75
CA PHE A 473 -2.52 -2.52 7.06
C PHE A 473 -2.78 -2.93 8.51
N GLN A 474 -3.86 -2.41 9.06
CA GLN A 474 -4.27 -2.71 10.43
C GLN A 474 -4.91 -4.10 10.54
N ASP A 475 -4.97 -4.61 11.75
CA ASP A 475 -5.76 -5.78 12.15
C ASP A 475 -6.50 -5.52 13.46
N LYS A 476 -7.37 -6.43 13.90
CA LYS A 476 -8.22 -6.24 15.11
C LYS A 476 -7.42 -5.92 16.38
N TYR A 477 -6.15 -6.29 16.44
CA TYR A 477 -5.33 -6.10 17.64
C TYR A 477 -4.72 -4.70 17.71
N ASN A 478 -4.36 -4.11 16.55
CA ASN A 478 -3.73 -2.80 16.44
C ASN A 478 -4.60 -1.75 15.72
N GLU A 479 -5.91 -2.02 15.58
CA GLU A 479 -6.83 -1.07 14.96
C GLU A 479 -6.83 0.26 15.70
N ASP A 480 -6.66 1.33 14.95
CA ASP A 480 -6.62 2.70 15.41
C ASP A 480 -7.56 3.53 14.54
N LEU A 481 -8.62 4.06 15.13
CA LEU A 481 -9.65 4.77 14.38
C LEU A 481 -9.15 6.09 13.79
N GLU A 482 -8.11 6.71 14.36
CA GLU A 482 -7.47 7.89 13.74
C GLU A 482 -6.73 7.52 12.45
N ARG A 483 -6.13 6.32 12.39
CA ARG A 483 -5.57 5.79 11.14
C ARG A 483 -6.67 5.48 10.14
N LEU A 484 -7.77 4.90 10.61
CA LEU A 484 -8.91 4.56 9.76
C LEU A 484 -9.51 5.81 9.12
N GLN A 485 -9.68 6.89 9.87
CA GLN A 485 -10.20 8.18 9.39
C GLN A 485 -9.30 8.85 8.33
N ARG A 486 -8.01 8.49 8.28
CA ARG A 486 -7.03 9.01 7.32
C ARG A 486 -6.67 8.03 6.21
N CYS A 487 -7.41 6.93 6.10
CA CYS A 487 -7.18 5.97 5.03
C CYS A 487 -7.51 6.59 3.67
N ASP A 488 -6.59 6.51 2.71
CA ASP A 488 -6.79 6.94 1.32
C ASP A 488 -6.91 5.75 0.35
N ILE A 489 -6.88 4.52 0.90
CA ILE A 489 -7.08 3.29 0.16
C ILE A 489 -8.46 2.74 0.47
N HIS A 490 -9.34 2.67 -0.52
CA HIS A 490 -10.74 2.33 -0.33
C HIS A 490 -11.18 1.15 -1.19
N TYR A 491 -12.20 0.42 -0.74
CA TYR A 491 -12.96 -0.48 -1.59
C TYR A 491 -14.21 0.20 -2.12
N VAL A 492 -14.44 0.07 -3.43
CA VAL A 492 -15.74 0.41 -4.02
C VAL A 492 -16.57 -0.87 -4.11
N THR A 493 -17.79 -0.83 -3.62
CA THR A 493 -18.64 -2.01 -3.40
C THR A 493 -19.94 -1.93 -4.20
N PRO A 494 -20.57 -3.07 -4.55
CA PRO A 494 -21.78 -3.08 -5.39
C PRO A 494 -23.03 -2.46 -4.70
N ASP A 495 -22.97 -2.21 -3.39
CA ASP A 495 -23.97 -1.39 -2.70
C ASP A 495 -23.65 0.13 -2.76
N LEU A 496 -22.72 0.51 -3.65
CA LEU A 496 -22.33 1.88 -3.97
C LEU A 496 -21.71 2.65 -2.80
N ARG A 497 -21.07 1.94 -1.88
CA ARG A 497 -20.26 2.56 -0.82
C ARG A 497 -18.79 2.56 -1.21
N ILE A 498 -18.07 3.54 -0.66
CA ILE A 498 -16.61 3.63 -0.70
C ILE A 498 -16.12 3.43 0.73
N ILE A 499 -15.51 2.29 1.02
CA ILE A 499 -15.21 1.83 2.37
C ILE A 499 -13.69 1.77 2.57
N PRO A 500 -13.13 2.35 3.65
CA PRO A 500 -11.70 2.25 3.95
C PRO A 500 -11.20 0.82 3.99
N PHE A 501 -10.00 0.60 3.41
CA PHE A 501 -9.39 -0.73 3.26
C PHE A 501 -9.33 -1.50 4.59
N CYS A 502 -8.89 -0.82 5.66
CA CYS A 502 -8.78 -1.47 6.97
C CYS A 502 -10.16 -1.85 7.51
N ALA A 503 -11.17 -0.97 7.50
CA ALA A 503 -12.52 -1.33 7.95
C ALA A 503 -13.07 -2.54 7.19
N PHE A 504 -12.89 -2.57 5.87
CA PHE A 504 -13.39 -3.65 5.01
C PHE A 504 -12.77 -5.02 5.32
N ASN A 505 -11.50 -5.06 5.70
CA ASN A 505 -10.76 -6.30 5.93
C ASN A 505 -10.61 -6.67 7.41
N VAL A 506 -10.55 -5.68 8.31
CA VAL A 506 -10.40 -5.91 9.77
C VAL A 506 -11.70 -6.40 10.38
N ILE A 507 -12.84 -5.89 9.88
CA ILE A 507 -14.18 -6.27 10.36
C ILE A 507 -14.98 -6.85 9.17
N PRO A 508 -14.51 -7.97 8.59
CA PRO A 508 -15.08 -8.53 7.36
C PRO A 508 -16.56 -8.92 7.52
N GLU A 509 -16.98 -9.34 8.72
CA GLU A 509 -18.34 -9.71 9.05
C GLU A 509 -19.35 -8.55 8.93
N TRP A 510 -18.89 -7.29 9.06
CA TRP A 510 -19.74 -6.11 8.90
C TRP A 510 -19.78 -5.60 7.46
N TYR A 511 -18.72 -5.81 6.70
CA TYR A 511 -18.54 -5.24 5.37
C TYR A 511 -18.35 -6.29 4.29
N ARG A 512 -17.17 -6.83 4.15
CA ARG A 512 -16.80 -7.71 3.03
C ARG A 512 -17.74 -8.91 2.90
N ASP A 513 -17.83 -9.70 3.96
CA ASP A 513 -18.58 -10.96 3.91
C ASP A 513 -20.08 -10.71 3.74
N ARG A 514 -20.60 -9.70 4.42
CA ARG A 514 -22.02 -9.31 4.31
C ARG A 514 -22.37 -8.77 2.92
N ILE A 515 -21.52 -7.89 2.36
CA ILE A 515 -21.75 -7.29 1.04
C ILE A 515 -21.61 -8.36 -0.03
N GLN A 516 -20.52 -9.12 -0.01
CA GLN A 516 -20.28 -10.14 -1.02
C GLN A 516 -21.39 -11.19 -1.03
N LYS A 517 -21.81 -11.68 0.14
CA LYS A 517 -22.92 -12.65 0.24
C LYS A 517 -24.22 -12.12 -0.38
N LYS A 518 -24.51 -10.83 -0.25
CA LYS A 518 -25.71 -10.21 -0.85
C LYS A 518 -25.71 -10.21 -2.37
N TYR A 519 -24.51 -10.13 -2.99
CA TYR A 519 -24.33 -10.01 -4.44
C TYR A 519 -23.65 -11.24 -5.05
N SER A 520 -23.78 -12.39 -4.39
CA SER A 520 -23.19 -13.67 -4.80
C SER A 520 -24.27 -14.68 -5.20
N ILE A 521 -23.82 -15.75 -5.81
CA ILE A 521 -24.56 -16.99 -6.02
C ILE A 521 -23.95 -18.10 -5.15
N THR A 522 -24.62 -19.23 -5.02
CA THR A 522 -24.04 -20.40 -4.34
C THR A 522 -22.91 -21.02 -5.15
N VAL A 523 -22.07 -21.83 -4.52
CA VAL A 523 -21.02 -22.56 -5.24
C VAL A 523 -21.65 -23.55 -6.22
N GLU A 524 -22.74 -24.20 -5.80
CA GLU A 524 -23.46 -25.17 -6.62
C GLU A 524 -24.06 -24.53 -7.88
N GLU A 525 -24.72 -23.37 -7.74
CA GLU A 525 -25.24 -22.60 -8.88
C GLU A 525 -24.13 -22.17 -9.83
N TRP A 526 -22.97 -21.80 -9.31
CA TRP A 526 -21.83 -21.46 -10.13
C TRP A 526 -21.29 -22.68 -10.88
N GLU A 527 -21.07 -23.81 -10.19
CA GLU A 527 -20.59 -25.05 -10.79
C GLU A 527 -21.54 -25.60 -11.87
N GLU A 528 -22.86 -25.46 -11.65
CA GLU A 528 -23.86 -25.83 -12.66
C GLU A 528 -23.81 -24.92 -13.88
N ARG A 529 -23.64 -23.61 -13.66
CA ARG A 529 -23.57 -22.62 -14.75
C ARG A 529 -22.32 -22.77 -15.60
N GLU A 530 -21.15 -22.94 -14.96
CA GLU A 530 -19.87 -23.05 -15.67
C GLU A 530 -19.56 -24.46 -16.17
N GLY A 531 -20.22 -25.50 -15.65
CA GLY A 531 -19.96 -26.91 -15.98
C GLY A 531 -18.63 -27.43 -15.42
N GLU A 532 -18.02 -26.73 -14.47
CA GLU A 532 -16.73 -27.04 -13.85
C GLU A 532 -16.85 -27.11 -12.33
N LYS A 533 -15.98 -27.90 -11.70
CA LYS A 533 -15.87 -27.91 -10.24
C LYS A 533 -14.88 -26.85 -9.77
N LEU A 534 -15.24 -26.12 -8.72
CA LEU A 534 -14.38 -25.08 -8.13
C LEU A 534 -12.99 -25.62 -7.76
N GLU A 535 -12.89 -26.88 -7.34
CA GLU A 535 -11.64 -27.53 -6.97
C GLU A 535 -10.72 -27.83 -8.15
N ASP A 536 -11.27 -27.99 -9.35
CA ASP A 536 -10.50 -28.27 -10.57
C ASP A 536 -9.67 -27.05 -11.01
N GLY A 537 -10.08 -25.84 -10.63
CA GLY A 537 -9.37 -24.58 -10.90
C GLY A 537 -8.11 -24.36 -10.05
N LEU A 538 -7.75 -25.29 -9.15
CA LEU A 538 -6.54 -25.14 -8.33
C LEU A 538 -5.26 -25.36 -9.13
N TYR A 539 -4.35 -24.40 -9.04
CA TYR A 539 -3.03 -24.50 -9.68
C TYR A 539 -2.15 -25.54 -8.96
N ARG A 540 -1.64 -26.49 -9.71
CA ARG A 540 -0.84 -27.62 -9.21
C ARG A 540 0.63 -27.57 -9.64
N GLY A 541 1.14 -26.40 -10.02
CA GLY A 541 2.54 -26.22 -10.39
C GLY A 541 2.90 -26.85 -11.74
N LEU A 542 2.21 -26.47 -12.80
CA LEU A 542 2.42 -27.02 -14.16
C LEU A 542 3.84 -26.78 -14.68
N MET A 543 4.47 -25.66 -14.33
CA MET A 543 5.86 -25.37 -14.68
C MET A 543 6.86 -26.35 -14.04
N ARG A 544 6.51 -26.98 -12.92
CA ARG A 544 7.31 -28.04 -12.29
C ARG A 544 7.20 -29.39 -13.01
N ARG A 545 6.09 -29.63 -13.71
CA ARG A 545 5.75 -30.92 -14.36
C ARG A 545 6.16 -30.96 -15.82
N GLY A 546 6.19 -29.80 -16.51
CA GLY A 546 6.63 -29.64 -17.89
C GLY A 546 8.14 -29.69 -18.07
N ALA A 547 8.88 -30.09 -17.06
CA ALA A 547 10.31 -30.23 -17.02
C ALA A 547 10.82 -31.49 -17.75
N GLY A 548 10.36 -31.70 -18.95
CA GLY A 548 11.13 -32.39 -19.98
C GLY A 548 12.20 -31.44 -20.53
N ASP A 549 13.13 -31.92 -21.30
CA ASP A 549 14.40 -31.34 -21.75
C ASP A 549 14.49 -29.83 -22.13
N ASP A 550 13.38 -29.10 -22.17
CA ASP A 550 13.33 -27.63 -22.38
C ASP A 550 13.71 -26.80 -21.15
N LEU A 551 13.99 -27.40 -20.02
CA LEU A 551 14.46 -26.72 -18.80
C LEU A 551 15.80 -26.01 -18.97
N ALA A 552 16.58 -26.31 -20.01
CA ALA A 552 17.87 -25.63 -20.22
C ALA A 552 17.69 -24.12 -20.51
N ALA A 553 16.64 -23.72 -21.23
CA ALA A 553 16.30 -22.32 -21.44
C ALA A 553 15.65 -21.68 -20.17
N GLY A 554 14.91 -22.46 -19.39
CA GLY A 554 14.36 -22.07 -18.08
C GLY A 554 15.42 -22.00 -16.99
N CYS A 555 16.48 -22.83 -17.08
CA CYS A 555 17.55 -22.92 -16.09
C CYS A 555 18.38 -21.62 -16.00
N ALA A 556 18.60 -20.90 -17.09
CA ALA A 556 19.27 -19.59 -17.06
C ALA A 556 18.46 -18.54 -16.27
N LYS A 557 17.12 -18.57 -16.35
CA LYS A 557 16.25 -17.70 -15.59
C LYS A 557 16.13 -18.14 -14.13
N SER A 558 16.14 -19.44 -13.87
CA SER A 558 16.18 -20.03 -12.52
C SER A 558 17.52 -19.75 -11.81
N GLN A 559 18.64 -19.66 -12.52
CA GLN A 559 19.94 -19.30 -11.95
C GLN A 559 19.93 -17.89 -11.36
N MET A 560 19.22 -16.94 -11.97
CA MET A 560 19.07 -15.59 -11.40
C MET A 560 18.36 -15.60 -10.03
N PHE A 561 17.42 -16.53 -9.81
CA PHE A 561 16.80 -16.72 -8.50
C PHE A 561 17.80 -17.29 -7.48
N HIS A 562 18.58 -18.31 -7.87
CA HIS A 562 19.56 -18.94 -6.99
C HIS A 562 20.70 -17.99 -6.64
N GLU A 563 21.21 -17.21 -7.59
CA GLU A 563 22.26 -16.20 -7.34
C GLU A 563 21.78 -15.08 -6.41
N ALA A 564 20.53 -14.61 -6.57
CA ALA A 564 19.95 -13.63 -5.66
C ALA A 564 19.74 -14.19 -4.25
N SER A 565 19.38 -15.49 -4.15
CA SER A 565 19.23 -16.21 -2.89
C SER A 565 20.56 -16.41 -2.15
N GLN A 566 21.63 -16.77 -2.88
CA GLN A 566 22.97 -16.95 -2.28
C GLN A 566 23.59 -15.64 -1.80
N ALA A 567 23.16 -14.50 -2.34
CA ALA A 567 23.59 -13.19 -1.85
C ALA A 567 22.88 -12.76 -0.55
N THR A 568 21.97 -13.60 -0.01
CA THR A 568 21.28 -13.38 1.27
C THR A 568 21.78 -14.28 2.40
N THR A 569 22.57 -15.29 2.09
CA THR A 569 23.29 -16.12 3.07
C THR A 569 24.72 -15.63 3.24
#